data_4125eeede86eaf6d9a95d8415cb1e23a
#
_entry.id   4125eeede86eaf6d9a95d8415cb1e23a
#
_cell.length_a   1.000
_cell.length_b   1.000
_cell.length_c   1.000
_cell.angle_alpha   90.00
_cell.angle_beta   90.00
_cell.angle_gamma   90.00
#
_symmetry.space_group_name_H-M   'P 1'
#
loop_
_entity.id
_entity.type
_entity.pdbx_description
1 polymer ?
#
loop_
_entity_poly.entity_id
_entity_poly.type
_entity_poly.pdbx_seq_one_letter_code
_entity_poly.pdbx_strand_id
1 'polypeptide(L)'
;MPIKIQGDLPVKEILEKENIFVMDESRASHQDIRPIQILILNLMPLKEETELQLLRSLSNTPLQVDVTFMAVESHQAKNTSANHLNKFYQTFSELKDMKFDGMIVTGAPVEQMEFEEVDYWNELTEIMDWTESHVTSTIFLCWAAQASLYHFYGLQKRQLDHKMFGLFWHKVLNRKIPLVRGFDDAFLAPHSRHTEVPIEDIRACKDITILAESEEAGLFLAMAQGGRKIFVMGHPEYDRVTLDGEYKRDVGKGLQIDLPKNYYKDNDPENRPLLLWRAHANNLYTNWLNYYVYQSTPFDLMGTPDFDSISFE
;
A
#
# COMPACT_ATOMS: atom_id res chain seq x y z
N MET A 1 -8.76 -15.00 11.08
CA MET A 1 -9.92 -15.30 10.20
C MET A 1 -9.51 -15.01 8.77
N PRO A 2 -10.17 -15.58 7.76
CA PRO A 2 -9.65 -15.56 6.39
C PRO A 2 -9.98 -14.27 5.64
N ILE A 3 -9.15 -13.97 4.63
CA ILE A 3 -9.50 -13.01 3.59
C ILE A 3 -10.59 -13.61 2.70
N LYS A 4 -11.65 -12.85 2.44
CA LYS A 4 -12.65 -13.17 1.43
C LYS A 4 -12.21 -12.58 0.08
N ILE A 5 -12.13 -13.43 -0.92
CA ILE A 5 -11.83 -13.07 -2.30
C ILE A 5 -12.74 -13.83 -3.25
N GLN A 6 -12.81 -13.42 -4.52
CA GLN A 6 -13.51 -14.17 -5.54
C GLN A 6 -12.89 -15.57 -5.68
N GLY A 7 -13.74 -16.60 -5.72
CA GLY A 7 -13.32 -18.00 -5.63
C GLY A 7 -12.38 -18.47 -6.75
N ASP A 8 -12.41 -17.81 -7.89
CA ASP A 8 -11.62 -18.08 -9.09
C ASP A 8 -10.48 -17.08 -9.35
N LEU A 9 -10.16 -16.24 -8.37
CA LEU A 9 -9.00 -15.34 -8.44
C LEU A 9 -7.70 -16.17 -8.51
N PRO A 10 -6.82 -16.01 -9.54
CA PRO A 10 -5.67 -16.88 -9.75
C PRO A 10 -4.71 -17.00 -8.58
N VAL A 11 -4.53 -15.92 -7.80
CA VAL A 11 -3.63 -15.93 -6.63
C VAL A 11 -4.13 -16.76 -5.46
N LYS A 12 -5.41 -17.20 -5.46
CA LYS A 12 -5.99 -18.04 -4.40
C LYS A 12 -5.19 -19.31 -4.17
N GLU A 13 -4.87 -20.04 -5.23
CA GLU A 13 -4.10 -21.31 -5.13
C GLU A 13 -2.70 -21.09 -4.54
N ILE A 14 -2.09 -19.93 -4.81
CA ILE A 14 -0.75 -19.60 -4.30
C ILE A 14 -0.85 -19.34 -2.80
N LEU A 15 -1.83 -18.53 -2.37
CA LEU A 15 -2.08 -18.22 -0.96
C LEU A 15 -2.36 -19.50 -0.14
N GLU A 16 -3.19 -20.41 -0.66
CA GLU A 16 -3.50 -21.69 -0.02
C GLU A 16 -2.25 -22.59 0.10
N LYS A 17 -1.37 -22.64 -0.91
CA LYS A 17 -0.08 -23.36 -0.85
C LYS A 17 0.88 -22.76 0.21
N GLU A 18 0.74 -21.49 0.53
CA GLU A 18 1.49 -20.81 1.58
C GLU A 18 0.86 -20.95 2.97
N ASN A 19 -0.17 -21.81 3.12
CA ASN A 19 -0.97 -22.00 4.35
C ASN A 19 -1.69 -20.71 4.80
N ILE A 20 -1.97 -19.82 3.87
CA ILE A 20 -2.80 -18.64 4.11
C ILE A 20 -4.25 -19.04 3.88
N PHE A 21 -5.08 -18.88 4.92
CA PHE A 21 -6.47 -19.26 4.83
C PHE A 21 -7.27 -18.22 4.07
N VAL A 22 -7.79 -18.61 2.92
CA VAL A 22 -8.62 -17.79 2.04
C VAL A 22 -10.06 -18.32 2.03
N MET A 23 -11.02 -17.43 1.96
CA MET A 23 -12.45 -17.75 1.94
C MET A 23 -13.06 -17.30 0.62
N ASP A 24 -13.88 -18.14 0.01
CA ASP A 24 -14.73 -17.74 -1.09
C ASP A 24 -16.08 -17.22 -0.59
N GLU A 25 -16.88 -16.65 -1.52
CA GLU A 25 -18.15 -16.04 -1.23
C GLU A 25 -19.14 -17.01 -0.58
N SER A 26 -19.15 -18.29 -1.02
CA SER A 26 -20.09 -19.29 -0.51
C SER A 26 -19.83 -19.62 0.95
N ARG A 27 -18.58 -19.71 1.35
CA ARG A 27 -18.19 -19.96 2.74
C ARG A 27 -18.42 -18.75 3.63
N ALA A 28 -18.16 -17.54 3.10
CA ALA A 28 -18.33 -16.30 3.85
C ALA A 28 -19.80 -16.04 4.21
N SER A 29 -20.75 -16.38 3.30
CA SER A 29 -22.18 -16.18 3.53
C SER A 29 -22.79 -17.02 4.67
N HIS A 30 -22.05 -18.03 5.18
CA HIS A 30 -22.47 -18.87 6.29
C HIS A 30 -21.97 -18.37 7.66
N GLN A 31 -21.31 -17.22 7.72
CA GLN A 31 -20.81 -16.63 8.97
C GLN A 31 -21.58 -15.33 9.26
N ASP A 32 -22.14 -15.25 10.47
CA ASP A 32 -22.83 -14.03 10.95
C ASP A 32 -21.81 -13.02 11.50
N ILE A 33 -20.90 -12.58 10.63
CA ILE A 33 -19.83 -11.60 10.95
C ILE A 33 -19.79 -10.58 9.82
N ARG A 34 -19.87 -9.29 10.16
CA ARG A 34 -19.62 -8.23 9.18
C ARG A 34 -18.12 -8.21 8.81
N PRO A 35 -17.75 -8.55 7.57
CA PRO A 35 -16.37 -8.43 7.12
C PRO A 35 -16.00 -6.95 6.95
N ILE A 36 -14.73 -6.65 7.16
CA ILE A 36 -14.15 -5.34 6.87
C ILE A 36 -14.03 -5.19 5.36
N GLN A 37 -14.61 -4.13 4.80
CA GLN A 37 -14.58 -3.83 3.38
C GLN A 37 -13.31 -3.04 3.02
N ILE A 38 -12.38 -3.67 2.31
CA ILE A 38 -11.14 -3.04 1.87
C ILE A 38 -11.13 -2.87 0.36
N LEU A 39 -10.93 -1.64 -0.08
CA LEU A 39 -10.75 -1.29 -1.48
C LEU A 39 -9.26 -1.20 -1.80
N ILE A 40 -8.81 -1.78 -2.92
CA ILE A 40 -7.43 -1.66 -3.40
C ILE A 40 -7.44 -1.04 -4.80
N LEU A 41 -7.02 0.22 -4.90
CA LEU A 41 -6.71 0.85 -6.18
C LEU A 41 -5.32 0.40 -6.60
N ASN A 42 -5.27 -0.53 -7.56
CA ASN A 42 -4.02 -1.12 -8.02
C ASN A 42 -3.52 -0.40 -9.28
N LEU A 43 -2.53 0.49 -9.10
CA LEU A 43 -1.89 1.24 -10.19
C LEU A 43 -0.63 0.54 -10.73
N MET A 44 -0.22 -0.60 -10.13
CA MET A 44 0.96 -1.34 -10.54
C MET A 44 0.75 -2.03 -11.90
N PRO A 45 1.82 -2.14 -12.71
CA PRO A 45 1.72 -2.75 -14.04
C PRO A 45 1.53 -4.28 -14.00
N LEU A 46 2.10 -4.96 -13.00
CA LEU A 46 1.97 -6.40 -12.78
C LEU A 46 0.93 -6.64 -11.68
N LYS A 47 -0.35 -6.55 -12.07
CA LYS A 47 -1.44 -6.53 -11.10
C LYS A 47 -1.53 -7.80 -10.26
N GLU A 48 -1.39 -8.97 -10.86
CA GLU A 48 -1.48 -10.27 -10.17
C GLU A 48 -0.38 -10.43 -9.10
N GLU A 49 0.84 -9.91 -9.33
CA GLU A 49 1.90 -9.91 -8.33
C GLU A 49 1.52 -9.01 -7.14
N THR A 50 1.01 -7.83 -7.41
CA THR A 50 0.59 -6.87 -6.39
C THR A 50 -0.62 -7.38 -5.60
N GLU A 51 -1.59 -8.01 -6.26
CA GLU A 51 -2.70 -8.72 -5.62
C GLU A 51 -2.19 -9.72 -4.59
N LEU A 52 -1.27 -10.60 -5.00
CA LEU A 52 -0.69 -11.63 -4.14
C LEU A 52 0.03 -11.01 -2.92
N GLN A 53 0.84 -9.97 -3.14
CA GLN A 53 1.61 -9.29 -2.11
C GLN A 53 0.70 -8.63 -1.06
N LEU A 54 -0.32 -7.89 -1.51
CA LEU A 54 -1.25 -7.20 -0.62
C LEU A 54 -2.18 -8.18 0.10
N LEU A 55 -2.73 -9.17 -0.59
CA LEU A 55 -3.58 -10.18 0.03
C LEU A 55 -2.83 -10.96 1.11
N ARG A 56 -1.56 -11.31 0.85
CA ARG A 56 -0.70 -11.95 1.86
C ARG A 56 -0.48 -11.04 3.07
N SER A 57 -0.27 -9.76 2.86
CA SER A 57 -0.07 -8.78 3.94
C SER A 57 -1.33 -8.59 4.78
N LEU A 58 -2.50 -8.49 4.13
CA LEU A 58 -3.80 -8.34 4.78
C LEU A 58 -4.28 -9.61 5.47
N SER A 59 -3.76 -10.80 5.12
CA SER A 59 -4.18 -12.08 5.72
C SER A 59 -3.69 -12.30 7.15
N ASN A 60 -2.72 -11.51 7.61
CA ASN A 60 -2.12 -11.68 8.93
C ASN A 60 -2.94 -11.02 10.05
N THR A 61 -4.25 -11.24 10.07
CA THR A 61 -5.19 -10.70 11.06
C THR A 61 -6.26 -11.72 11.43
N PRO A 62 -6.81 -11.69 12.67
CA PRO A 62 -7.99 -12.47 13.01
C PRO A 62 -9.29 -11.88 12.44
N LEU A 63 -9.27 -10.68 11.88
CA LEU A 63 -10.45 -10.03 11.33
C LEU A 63 -10.80 -10.62 9.96
N GLN A 64 -12.10 -10.70 9.65
CA GLN A 64 -12.54 -11.07 8.31
C GLN A 64 -12.46 -9.84 7.41
N VAL A 65 -11.71 -9.96 6.31
CA VAL A 65 -11.49 -8.90 5.34
C VAL A 65 -12.09 -9.31 4.00
N ASP A 66 -12.92 -8.44 3.44
CA ASP A 66 -13.49 -8.55 2.10
C ASP A 66 -12.78 -7.55 1.19
N VAL A 67 -12.14 -8.02 0.13
CA VAL A 67 -11.28 -7.20 -0.73
C VAL A 67 -11.93 -6.97 -2.08
N THR A 68 -12.08 -5.70 -2.45
CA THR A 68 -12.47 -5.25 -3.78
C THR A 68 -11.28 -4.60 -4.48
N PHE A 69 -11.01 -5.01 -5.72
CA PHE A 69 -9.97 -4.39 -6.55
C PHE A 69 -10.58 -3.34 -7.48
N MET A 70 -9.90 -2.18 -7.56
CA MET A 70 -10.25 -1.07 -8.45
C MET A 70 -9.10 -0.77 -9.40
N ALA A 71 -9.43 -0.48 -10.65
CA ALA A 71 -8.51 0.03 -11.66
C ALA A 71 -9.02 1.38 -12.18
N VAL A 72 -8.10 2.26 -12.58
CA VAL A 72 -8.43 3.51 -13.25
C VAL A 72 -9.03 3.24 -14.63
N GLU A 73 -10.03 4.03 -15.02
CA GLU A 73 -10.71 3.94 -16.33
C GLU A 73 -9.94 4.68 -17.43
N SER A 74 -9.28 5.78 -17.07
CA SER A 74 -8.57 6.66 -17.99
C SER A 74 -7.25 6.10 -18.50
N HIS A 75 -6.79 4.94 -18.00
CA HIS A 75 -5.56 4.28 -18.42
C HIS A 75 -5.76 2.81 -18.76
N GLN A 76 -5.27 2.41 -19.94
CA GLN A 76 -5.31 1.01 -20.35
C GLN A 76 -4.07 0.25 -19.85
N ALA A 77 -4.28 -0.75 -18.99
CA ALA A 77 -3.21 -1.62 -18.51
C ALA A 77 -2.58 -2.43 -19.66
N LYS A 78 -1.25 -2.38 -19.78
CA LYS A 78 -0.50 -3.04 -20.86
C LYS A 78 -0.05 -4.47 -20.52
N ASN A 79 0.13 -4.76 -19.23
CA ASN A 79 0.75 -6.01 -18.75
C ASN A 79 -0.24 -6.96 -18.06
N THR A 80 -1.51 -6.61 -18.01
CA THR A 80 -2.58 -7.46 -17.47
C THR A 80 -3.63 -7.69 -18.53
N SER A 81 -4.11 -8.93 -18.64
CA SER A 81 -5.12 -9.27 -19.66
C SER A 81 -6.44 -8.54 -19.40
N ALA A 82 -7.10 -8.09 -20.46
CA ALA A 82 -8.42 -7.48 -20.35
C ALA A 82 -9.45 -8.41 -19.68
N ASN A 83 -9.32 -9.72 -19.89
CA ASN A 83 -10.18 -10.72 -19.26
C ASN A 83 -10.01 -10.75 -17.72
N HIS A 84 -8.76 -10.64 -17.22
CA HIS A 84 -8.50 -10.56 -15.79
C HIS A 84 -9.10 -9.28 -15.18
N LEU A 85 -8.88 -8.12 -15.84
CA LEU A 85 -9.42 -6.85 -15.40
C LEU A 85 -10.96 -6.87 -15.36
N ASN A 86 -11.60 -7.26 -16.46
CA ASN A 86 -13.06 -7.30 -16.53
C ASN A 86 -13.71 -8.25 -15.52
N LYS A 87 -12.97 -9.25 -15.06
CA LYS A 87 -13.49 -10.26 -14.15
C LYS A 87 -13.29 -9.90 -12.69
N PHE A 88 -12.16 -9.31 -12.32
CA PHE A 88 -11.74 -9.14 -10.93
C PHE A 88 -11.63 -7.68 -10.48
N TYR A 89 -11.68 -6.73 -11.41
CA TYR A 89 -11.58 -5.30 -11.09
C TYR A 89 -12.89 -4.59 -11.37
N GLN A 90 -13.16 -3.61 -10.56
CA GLN A 90 -14.24 -2.64 -10.76
C GLN A 90 -13.66 -1.26 -11.07
N THR A 91 -14.46 -0.42 -11.67
CA THR A 91 -14.07 0.95 -12.00
C THR A 91 -14.53 1.92 -10.92
N PHE A 92 -13.99 3.14 -10.92
CA PHE A 92 -14.44 4.16 -9.99
C PHE A 92 -15.92 4.51 -10.18
N SER A 93 -16.37 4.57 -11.42
CA SER A 93 -17.78 4.85 -11.75
C SER A 93 -18.76 3.81 -11.16
N GLU A 94 -18.35 2.55 -11.03
CA GLU A 94 -19.13 1.47 -10.42
C GLU A 94 -19.12 1.52 -8.88
N LEU A 95 -18.09 2.11 -8.27
CA LEU A 95 -17.86 2.09 -6.82
C LEU A 95 -18.16 3.42 -6.11
N LYS A 96 -18.31 4.52 -6.80
CA LYS A 96 -18.37 5.88 -6.23
C LYS A 96 -19.49 6.10 -5.21
N ASP A 97 -20.58 5.34 -5.30
CA ASP A 97 -21.70 5.42 -4.36
C ASP A 97 -21.57 4.46 -3.17
N MET A 98 -20.49 3.66 -3.13
CA MET A 98 -20.19 2.71 -2.05
C MET A 98 -19.28 3.35 -1.00
N LYS A 99 -19.32 2.79 0.22
CA LYS A 99 -18.41 3.16 1.32
C LYS A 99 -17.55 1.97 1.70
N PHE A 100 -16.33 2.26 2.11
CA PHE A 100 -15.34 1.26 2.50
C PHE A 100 -14.76 1.56 3.87
N ASP A 101 -14.44 0.51 4.62
CA ASP A 101 -13.77 0.64 5.91
C ASP A 101 -12.31 1.10 5.75
N GLY A 102 -11.65 0.62 4.71
CA GLY A 102 -10.28 1.00 4.41
C GLY A 102 -9.97 0.96 2.91
N MET A 103 -8.93 1.70 2.52
CA MET A 103 -8.45 1.70 1.14
C MET A 103 -6.92 1.64 1.09
N ILE A 104 -6.39 0.95 0.09
CA ILE A 104 -4.97 0.98 -0.27
C ILE A 104 -4.85 1.51 -1.69
N VAL A 105 -4.04 2.54 -1.88
CA VAL A 105 -3.63 3.04 -3.20
C VAL A 105 -2.19 2.64 -3.42
N THR A 106 -1.92 1.80 -4.42
CA THR A 106 -0.57 1.28 -4.69
C THR A 106 0.32 2.31 -5.36
N GLY A 107 1.62 2.08 -5.34
CA GLY A 107 2.57 2.80 -6.18
C GLY A 107 2.28 2.61 -7.67
N ALA A 108 3.00 3.39 -8.48
CA ALA A 108 2.99 3.31 -9.94
C ALA A 108 4.37 3.66 -10.51
N PRO A 109 4.82 3.03 -11.62
CA PRO A 109 6.14 3.28 -12.21
C PRO A 109 6.16 4.54 -13.11
N VAL A 110 5.56 5.63 -12.64
CA VAL A 110 5.44 6.92 -13.34
C VAL A 110 6.11 8.06 -12.54
N GLU A 111 6.94 7.74 -11.59
CA GLU A 111 7.54 8.67 -10.64
C GLU A 111 8.43 9.74 -11.27
N GLN A 112 8.98 9.49 -12.47
CA GLN A 112 9.82 10.44 -13.20
C GLN A 112 9.02 11.47 -14.03
N MET A 113 7.70 11.27 -14.16
CA MET A 113 6.80 12.23 -14.80
C MET A 113 6.32 13.24 -13.77
N GLU A 114 6.02 14.48 -14.20
CA GLU A 114 5.26 15.38 -13.33
C GLU A 114 3.88 14.78 -13.04
N PHE A 115 3.29 15.13 -11.90
CA PHE A 115 2.03 14.50 -11.49
C PHE A 115 0.92 14.75 -12.51
N GLU A 116 0.81 15.99 -13.01
CA GLU A 116 -0.20 16.42 -13.97
C GLU A 116 0.01 15.84 -15.38
N GLU A 117 1.20 15.30 -15.68
CA GLU A 117 1.48 14.62 -16.95
C GLU A 117 1.04 13.15 -16.96
N VAL A 118 0.69 12.60 -15.80
CA VAL A 118 0.19 11.22 -15.69
C VAL A 118 -1.23 11.17 -16.25
N ASP A 119 -1.46 10.31 -17.23
CA ASP A 119 -2.72 10.24 -18.00
C ASP A 119 -3.99 10.01 -17.14
N TYR A 120 -3.88 9.36 -15.99
CA TYR A 120 -4.96 9.16 -15.03
C TYR A 120 -4.92 10.12 -13.82
N TRP A 121 -4.15 11.21 -13.89
CA TRP A 121 -4.01 12.13 -12.75
C TRP A 121 -5.33 12.73 -12.29
N ASN A 122 -6.16 13.20 -13.20
CA ASN A 122 -7.45 13.81 -12.87
C ASN A 122 -8.40 12.79 -12.19
N GLU A 123 -8.45 11.56 -12.68
CA GLU A 123 -9.24 10.50 -12.06
C GLU A 123 -8.69 10.14 -10.68
N LEU A 124 -7.35 10.06 -10.53
CA LEU A 124 -6.72 9.75 -9.25
C LEU A 124 -7.01 10.84 -8.20
N THR A 125 -6.95 12.12 -8.56
CA THR A 125 -7.28 13.22 -7.64
C THR A 125 -8.76 13.21 -7.25
N GLU A 126 -9.67 12.91 -8.18
CA GLU A 126 -11.09 12.73 -7.89
C GLU A 126 -11.31 11.57 -6.90
N ILE A 127 -10.61 10.44 -7.10
CA ILE A 127 -10.65 9.30 -6.17
C ILE A 127 -10.08 9.71 -4.80
N MET A 128 -8.97 10.44 -4.74
CA MET A 128 -8.38 10.93 -3.49
C MET A 128 -9.37 11.80 -2.72
N ASP A 129 -10.03 12.76 -3.37
CA ASP A 129 -11.05 13.60 -2.76
C ASP A 129 -12.27 12.78 -2.30
N TRP A 130 -12.69 11.81 -3.09
CA TRP A 130 -13.78 10.90 -2.75
C TRP A 130 -13.49 10.11 -1.46
N THR A 131 -12.22 9.75 -1.19
CA THR A 131 -11.86 9.04 0.04
C THR A 131 -12.21 9.81 1.30
N GLU A 132 -12.24 11.16 1.27
CA GLU A 132 -12.55 12.01 2.42
C GLU A 132 -13.96 11.76 3.01
N SER A 133 -14.89 11.27 2.21
CA SER A 133 -16.28 11.04 2.63
C SER A 133 -16.74 9.58 2.51
N HIS A 134 -15.96 8.71 1.86
CA HIS A 134 -16.37 7.33 1.57
C HIS A 134 -15.44 6.27 2.16
N VAL A 135 -14.28 6.66 2.71
CA VAL A 135 -13.31 5.71 3.26
C VAL A 135 -12.89 6.16 4.66
N THR A 136 -12.89 5.24 5.63
CA THR A 136 -12.50 5.58 7.01
C THR A 136 -11.00 5.82 7.13
N SER A 137 -10.16 4.98 6.51
CA SER A 137 -8.69 5.14 6.54
C SER A 137 -8.07 4.67 5.23
N THR A 138 -7.16 5.46 4.66
CA THR A 138 -6.48 5.16 3.38
C THR A 138 -4.97 5.07 3.57
N ILE A 139 -4.36 3.96 3.09
CA ILE A 139 -2.91 3.83 2.94
C ILE A 139 -2.53 4.19 1.50
N PHE A 140 -1.58 5.09 1.35
CA PHE A 140 -0.93 5.43 0.09
C PHE A 140 0.48 4.87 0.08
N LEU A 141 0.83 4.05 -0.94
CA LEU A 141 2.13 3.38 -1.04
C LEU A 141 3.04 4.05 -2.08
N CYS A 142 4.28 4.26 -1.73
CA CYS A 142 5.38 4.71 -2.60
C CYS A 142 4.99 5.96 -3.43
N TRP A 143 4.84 5.83 -4.76
CA TRP A 143 4.45 6.93 -5.63
C TRP A 143 3.09 7.52 -5.24
N ALA A 144 2.11 6.70 -4.87
CA ALA A 144 0.81 7.22 -4.42
C ALA A 144 0.94 8.03 -3.12
N ALA A 145 1.89 7.70 -2.24
CA ALA A 145 2.17 8.52 -1.07
C ALA A 145 2.72 9.90 -1.47
N GLN A 146 3.62 9.97 -2.46
CA GLN A 146 4.12 11.25 -2.98
C GLN A 146 2.99 12.04 -3.66
N ALA A 147 2.18 11.38 -4.48
CA ALA A 147 1.04 11.99 -5.17
C ALA A 147 0.00 12.56 -4.19
N SER A 148 -0.32 11.82 -3.13
CA SER A 148 -1.26 12.27 -2.11
C SER A 148 -0.71 13.39 -1.23
N LEU A 149 0.60 13.37 -0.91
CA LEU A 149 1.26 14.48 -0.23
C LEU A 149 1.25 15.76 -1.07
N TYR A 150 1.43 15.63 -2.39
CA TYR A 150 1.30 16.74 -3.32
C TYR A 150 -0.14 17.24 -3.39
N HIS A 151 -1.11 16.36 -3.63
CA HIS A 151 -2.52 16.73 -3.80
C HIS A 151 -3.11 17.40 -2.56
N PHE A 152 -2.92 16.82 -1.38
CA PHE A 152 -3.56 17.31 -0.14
C PHE A 152 -2.77 18.41 0.57
N TYR A 153 -1.44 18.47 0.40
CA TYR A 153 -0.58 19.36 1.19
C TYR A 153 0.35 20.24 0.34
N GLY A 154 0.34 20.09 -1.00
CA GLY A 154 1.18 20.87 -1.91
C GLY A 154 2.68 20.53 -1.82
N LEU A 155 3.04 19.39 -1.19
CA LEU A 155 4.43 18.99 -1.01
C LEU A 155 5.00 18.42 -2.29
N GLN A 156 6.06 19.06 -2.82
CA GLN A 156 6.66 18.71 -4.10
C GLN A 156 7.61 17.50 -3.96
N LYS A 157 7.61 16.63 -4.95
CA LYS A 157 8.66 15.61 -5.08
C LYS A 157 9.92 16.23 -5.71
N ARG A 158 11.06 15.61 -5.45
CA ARG A 158 12.33 15.89 -6.13
C ARG A 158 12.94 14.61 -6.69
N GLN A 159 13.71 14.74 -7.76
CA GLN A 159 14.50 13.66 -8.32
C GLN A 159 15.67 13.33 -7.40
N LEU A 160 15.95 12.03 -7.22
CA LEU A 160 17.15 11.55 -6.54
C LEU A 160 18.30 11.42 -7.56
N ASP A 161 19.54 11.66 -7.11
CA ASP A 161 20.75 11.46 -7.92
C ASP A 161 20.94 10.00 -8.34
N HIS A 162 20.54 9.07 -7.46
CA HIS A 162 20.59 7.62 -7.67
C HIS A 162 19.28 6.98 -7.23
N LYS A 163 18.91 5.87 -7.85
CA LYS A 163 17.74 5.08 -7.43
C LYS A 163 17.90 4.66 -5.97
N MET A 164 16.95 5.02 -5.13
CA MET A 164 16.84 4.49 -3.77
C MET A 164 16.39 3.03 -3.88
N PHE A 165 17.34 2.09 -3.78
CA PHE A 165 17.11 0.71 -4.16
C PHE A 165 17.72 -0.27 -3.15
N GLY A 166 16.88 -1.06 -2.48
CA GLY A 166 17.33 -2.03 -1.48
C GLY A 166 16.56 -1.97 -0.16
N LEU A 167 17.20 -2.48 0.90
CA LEU A 167 16.71 -2.45 2.28
C LEU A 167 17.45 -1.36 3.06
N PHE A 168 16.68 -0.48 3.68
CA PHE A 168 17.20 0.63 4.46
C PHE A 168 16.77 0.52 5.92
N TRP A 169 17.62 0.94 6.82
CA TRP A 169 17.32 1.02 8.24
C TRP A 169 16.45 2.24 8.53
N HIS A 170 15.37 2.01 9.26
CA HIS A 170 14.46 3.04 9.73
C HIS A 170 14.36 2.98 11.24
N LYS A 171 14.18 4.13 11.87
CA LYS A 171 13.91 4.24 13.31
C LYS A 171 12.47 4.71 13.54
N VAL A 172 11.84 4.17 14.57
CA VAL A 172 10.51 4.58 15.04
C VAL A 172 10.65 5.81 15.91
N LEU A 173 9.93 6.88 15.58
CA LEU A 173 10.00 8.17 16.29
C LEU A 173 9.02 8.26 17.47
N ASN A 174 7.85 7.65 17.35
CA ASN A 174 6.82 7.69 18.40
C ASN A 174 6.14 6.33 18.58
N ARG A 175 6.59 5.58 19.58
CA ARG A 175 6.08 4.23 19.89
C ARG A 175 4.68 4.22 20.53
N LYS A 176 4.15 5.37 20.94
CA LYS A 176 2.81 5.46 21.52
C LYS A 176 1.70 5.37 20.48
N ILE A 177 2.04 5.63 19.21
CA ILE A 177 1.07 5.58 18.12
C ILE A 177 0.76 4.11 17.78
N PRO A 178 -0.52 3.70 17.78
CA PRO A 178 -0.92 2.32 17.54
C PRO A 178 -0.42 1.74 16.22
N LEU A 179 -0.23 2.55 15.18
CA LEU A 179 0.21 2.10 13.85
C LEU A 179 1.59 1.42 13.88
N VAL A 180 2.48 1.84 14.77
CA VAL A 180 3.83 1.26 14.95
C VAL A 180 3.93 0.33 16.17
N ARG A 181 2.80 -0.09 16.74
CA ARG A 181 2.79 -1.03 17.86
C ARG A 181 3.43 -2.35 17.47
N GLY A 182 4.36 -2.85 18.28
CA GLY A 182 5.10 -4.08 18.02
C GLY A 182 6.28 -3.94 17.07
N PHE A 183 6.58 -2.71 16.61
CA PHE A 183 7.82 -2.46 15.88
C PHE A 183 9.01 -2.43 16.85
N ASP A 184 10.16 -2.86 16.37
CA ASP A 184 11.45 -2.64 17.05
C ASP A 184 11.85 -1.16 17.00
N ASP A 185 12.86 -0.74 17.77
CA ASP A 185 13.38 0.64 17.73
C ASP A 185 13.90 1.01 16.36
N ALA A 186 14.49 0.02 15.67
CA ALA A 186 14.96 0.13 14.30
C ALA A 186 14.59 -1.13 13.50
N PHE A 187 14.29 -0.96 12.24
CA PHE A 187 13.87 -2.05 11.35
C PHE A 187 14.30 -1.79 9.91
N LEU A 188 14.38 -2.85 9.12
CA LEU A 188 14.66 -2.78 7.68
C LEU A 188 13.34 -2.74 6.90
N ALA A 189 13.30 -1.90 5.86
CA ALA A 189 12.20 -1.88 4.90
C ALA A 189 12.71 -1.68 3.47
N PRO A 190 12.04 -2.26 2.45
CA PRO A 190 12.42 -2.12 1.05
C PRO A 190 12.00 -0.78 0.48
N HIS A 191 12.89 -0.23 -0.36
CA HIS A 191 12.62 0.92 -1.21
C HIS A 191 13.05 0.62 -2.64
N SER A 192 12.28 1.15 -3.60
CA SER A 192 12.59 1.14 -5.03
C SER A 192 11.97 2.38 -5.68
N ARG A 193 12.71 3.48 -5.72
CA ARG A 193 12.20 4.76 -6.22
C ARG A 193 13.30 5.68 -6.73
N HIS A 194 12.97 6.53 -7.69
CA HIS A 194 13.86 7.57 -8.24
C HIS A 194 13.53 8.98 -7.72
N THR A 195 12.42 9.13 -6.99
CA THR A 195 11.98 10.40 -6.45
C THR A 195 11.65 10.29 -4.96
N GLU A 196 11.60 11.44 -4.31
CA GLU A 196 11.14 11.56 -2.92
C GLU A 196 10.46 12.90 -2.67
N VAL A 197 9.64 12.97 -1.63
CA VAL A 197 9.27 14.24 -1.00
C VAL A 197 10.28 14.50 0.11
N PRO A 198 10.97 15.67 0.11
CA PRO A 198 11.98 15.97 1.12
C PRO A 198 11.40 15.87 2.54
N ILE A 199 12.10 15.16 3.42
CA ILE A 199 11.60 14.94 4.78
C ILE A 199 11.49 16.22 5.59
N GLU A 200 12.32 17.21 5.29
CA GLU A 200 12.28 18.55 5.87
C GLU A 200 10.98 19.29 5.54
N ASP A 201 10.46 19.14 4.32
CA ASP A 201 9.19 19.75 3.89
C ASP A 201 8.01 19.06 4.57
N ILE A 202 8.05 17.72 4.69
CA ILE A 202 7.06 16.95 5.42
C ILE A 202 7.06 17.35 6.91
N ARG A 203 8.24 17.51 7.51
CA ARG A 203 8.39 17.93 8.91
C ARG A 203 7.90 19.36 9.17
N ALA A 204 7.98 20.22 8.17
CA ALA A 204 7.45 21.58 8.26
C ALA A 204 5.92 21.63 8.19
N CYS A 205 5.26 20.61 7.65
CA CYS A 205 3.82 20.50 7.56
C CYS A 205 3.26 20.02 8.91
N LYS A 206 2.54 20.91 9.62
CA LYS A 206 2.00 20.63 10.97
C LYS A 206 0.90 19.58 11.01
N ASP A 207 0.24 19.35 9.89
CA ASP A 207 -0.87 18.41 9.77
C ASP A 207 -0.38 16.95 9.59
N ILE A 208 0.94 16.75 9.41
CA ILE A 208 1.53 15.44 9.17
C ILE A 208 2.40 15.04 10.37
N THR A 209 2.15 13.84 10.88
CA THR A 209 2.97 13.21 11.93
C THR A 209 3.88 12.15 11.33
N ILE A 210 5.20 12.33 11.43
CA ILE A 210 6.19 11.34 10.99
C ILE A 210 6.31 10.27 12.08
N LEU A 211 6.19 9.00 11.70
CA LEU A 211 6.23 7.84 12.60
C LEU A 211 7.52 7.03 12.49
N ALA A 212 8.06 6.92 11.29
CA ALA A 212 9.33 6.24 11.04
C ALA A 212 10.10 6.89 9.89
N GLU A 213 11.40 7.03 10.08
CA GLU A 213 12.31 7.65 9.11
C GLU A 213 13.66 6.93 9.04
N SER A 214 14.38 7.14 7.95
CA SER A 214 15.74 6.68 7.69
C SER A 214 16.64 7.87 7.46
N GLU A 215 17.88 7.80 7.95
CA GLU A 215 18.92 8.80 7.63
C GLU A 215 19.31 8.76 6.14
N GLU A 216 19.19 7.59 5.51
CA GLU A 216 19.55 7.41 4.10
C GLU A 216 18.34 7.50 3.16
N ALA A 217 17.20 6.89 3.56
CA ALA A 217 16.02 6.77 2.70
C ALA A 217 14.90 7.77 3.05
N GLY A 218 15.14 8.72 3.97
CA GLY A 218 14.16 9.73 4.34
C GLY A 218 12.91 9.14 5.00
N LEU A 219 11.73 9.61 4.60
CA LEU A 219 10.48 9.13 5.16
C LEU A 219 10.22 7.65 4.84
N PHE A 220 9.80 6.88 5.84
CA PHE A 220 9.15 5.58 5.63
C PHE A 220 7.65 5.66 5.88
N LEU A 221 7.26 6.18 7.05
CA LEU A 221 5.86 6.15 7.50
C LEU A 221 5.48 7.49 8.13
N ALA A 222 4.40 8.06 7.64
CA ALA A 222 3.74 9.21 8.25
C ALA A 222 2.22 9.03 8.21
N MET A 223 1.51 9.84 8.98
CA MET A 223 0.06 9.89 8.95
C MET A 223 -0.45 11.33 9.13
N ALA A 224 -1.68 11.54 8.69
CA ALA A 224 -2.42 12.79 8.90
C ALA A 224 -3.86 12.50 9.33
N GLN A 225 -4.54 13.52 9.88
CA GLN A 225 -5.93 13.42 10.33
C GLN A 225 -6.17 12.19 11.23
N GLY A 226 -5.26 11.97 12.20
CA GLY A 226 -5.37 10.85 13.15
C GLY A 226 -5.27 9.46 12.54
N GLY A 227 -4.75 9.30 11.32
CA GLY A 227 -4.63 8.02 10.61
C GLY A 227 -5.68 7.78 9.53
N ARG A 228 -6.50 8.77 9.21
CA ARG A 228 -7.36 8.72 8.01
C ARG A 228 -6.54 8.68 6.73
N LYS A 229 -5.37 9.34 6.73
CA LYS A 229 -4.39 9.28 5.65
C LYS A 229 -3.08 8.75 6.20
N ILE A 230 -2.57 7.68 5.61
CA ILE A 230 -1.31 7.02 5.98
C ILE A 230 -0.42 6.99 4.75
N PHE A 231 0.79 7.51 4.87
CA PHE A 231 1.77 7.62 3.80
C PHE A 231 2.94 6.68 4.06
N VAL A 232 3.15 5.73 3.17
CA VAL A 232 4.24 4.74 3.25
C VAL A 232 5.13 4.90 2.03
N MET A 233 6.36 5.41 2.20
CA MET A 233 7.28 5.66 1.08
C MET A 233 8.04 4.42 0.61
N GLY A 234 8.06 3.37 1.41
CA GLY A 234 8.65 2.08 1.05
C GLY A 234 7.62 1.09 0.53
N HIS A 235 8.07 -0.14 0.37
CA HIS A 235 7.27 -1.26 -0.12
C HIS A 235 7.21 -2.41 0.89
N PRO A 236 6.49 -2.27 2.02
CA PRO A 236 6.37 -3.33 3.02
C PRO A 236 5.71 -4.60 2.46
N GLU A 237 4.87 -4.46 1.41
CA GLU A 237 4.18 -5.56 0.74
C GLU A 237 5.09 -6.45 -0.10
N TYR A 238 6.26 -5.99 -0.52
CA TYR A 238 7.14 -6.69 -1.46
C TYR A 238 7.52 -8.09 -0.99
N ASP A 239 7.60 -8.99 -1.96
CA ASP A 239 8.12 -10.33 -1.77
C ASP A 239 9.64 -10.37 -1.76
N ARG A 240 10.16 -11.50 -1.25
CA ARG A 240 11.60 -11.75 -1.19
C ARG A 240 12.33 -11.48 -2.51
N VAL A 241 11.69 -11.81 -3.64
CA VAL A 241 12.31 -11.78 -4.97
C VAL A 241 11.95 -10.56 -5.80
N THR A 242 11.14 -9.65 -5.27
CA THR A 242 10.65 -8.50 -6.06
C THR A 242 11.78 -7.58 -6.49
N LEU A 243 12.65 -7.17 -5.55
CA LEU A 243 13.80 -6.32 -5.90
C LEU A 243 14.84 -7.06 -6.78
N ASP A 244 14.98 -8.38 -6.64
CA ASP A 244 15.80 -9.22 -7.54
C ASP A 244 15.26 -9.19 -8.97
N GLY A 245 13.94 -9.34 -9.11
CA GLY A 245 13.26 -9.23 -10.42
C GLY A 245 13.43 -7.85 -11.05
N GLU A 246 13.30 -6.78 -10.27
CA GLU A 246 13.54 -5.41 -10.74
C GLU A 246 15.00 -5.21 -11.16
N TYR A 247 15.97 -5.66 -10.35
CA TYR A 247 17.38 -5.57 -10.66
C TYR A 247 17.73 -6.29 -11.98
N LYS A 248 17.33 -7.55 -12.11
CA LYS A 248 17.57 -8.36 -13.31
C LYS A 248 16.91 -7.80 -14.56
N ARG A 249 15.68 -7.27 -14.41
CA ARG A 249 14.97 -6.57 -15.49
C ARG A 249 15.75 -5.34 -15.98
N ASP A 250 16.21 -4.51 -15.04
CA ASP A 250 16.86 -3.24 -15.36
C ASP A 250 18.27 -3.46 -15.94
N VAL A 251 19.03 -4.43 -15.41
CA VAL A 251 20.30 -4.89 -15.99
C VAL A 251 20.06 -5.47 -17.41
N GLY A 252 19.02 -6.28 -17.59
CA GLY A 252 18.66 -6.84 -18.90
C GLY A 252 18.29 -5.80 -19.95
N LYS A 253 17.85 -4.61 -19.53
CA LYS A 253 17.60 -3.44 -20.38
C LYS A 253 18.88 -2.61 -20.65
N GLY A 254 20.02 -2.99 -20.09
CA GLY A 254 21.28 -2.24 -20.19
C GLY A 254 21.34 -0.96 -19.37
N LEU A 255 20.45 -0.81 -18.38
CA LEU A 255 20.48 0.33 -17.47
C LEU A 255 21.64 0.19 -16.48
N GLN A 256 22.31 1.30 -16.18
CA GLN A 256 23.25 1.36 -15.07
C GLN A 256 22.46 1.44 -13.76
N ILE A 257 22.44 0.36 -13.01
CA ILE A 257 21.73 0.25 -11.74
C ILE A 257 22.66 -0.40 -10.71
N ASP A 258 22.68 0.15 -9.51
CA ASP A 258 23.40 -0.42 -8.38
C ASP A 258 22.69 -1.69 -7.87
N LEU A 259 23.46 -2.57 -7.23
CA LEU A 259 22.90 -3.69 -6.48
C LEU A 259 21.95 -3.19 -5.39
N PRO A 260 20.79 -3.84 -5.20
CA PRO A 260 19.91 -3.45 -4.09
C PRO A 260 20.64 -3.62 -2.74
N LYS A 261 20.74 -2.50 -2.02
CA LYS A 261 21.50 -2.38 -0.77
C LYS A 261 20.94 -3.33 0.30
N ASN A 262 21.81 -4.00 1.06
CA ASN A 262 21.47 -4.89 2.19
C ASN A 262 20.48 -6.04 1.84
N TYR A 263 20.36 -6.40 0.58
CA TYR A 263 19.32 -7.30 0.10
C TYR A 263 19.85 -8.72 -0.16
N TYR A 264 20.98 -8.85 -0.86
CA TYR A 264 21.59 -10.14 -1.07
C TYR A 264 22.50 -10.53 0.10
N LYS A 265 22.54 -11.81 0.44
CA LYS A 265 23.51 -12.31 1.39
C LYS A 265 24.92 -12.06 0.82
N ASP A 266 25.79 -11.50 1.65
CA ASP A 266 27.19 -11.18 1.30
C ASP A 266 27.35 -10.21 0.11
N ASN A 267 26.29 -9.45 -0.22
CA ASN A 267 26.22 -8.57 -1.40
C ASN A 267 26.45 -9.28 -2.75
N ASP A 268 26.18 -10.56 -2.81
CA ASP A 268 26.35 -11.38 -4.02
C ASP A 268 24.99 -11.69 -4.65
N PRO A 269 24.69 -11.21 -5.86
CA PRO A 269 23.41 -11.43 -6.54
C PRO A 269 23.15 -12.89 -6.94
N GLU A 270 24.15 -13.77 -6.87
CA GLU A 270 23.97 -15.22 -7.04
C GLU A 270 23.41 -15.88 -5.76
N ASN A 271 23.53 -15.21 -4.62
CA ASN A 271 22.95 -15.68 -3.37
C ASN A 271 21.47 -15.36 -3.27
N ARG A 272 20.75 -16.21 -2.53
CA ARG A 272 19.33 -15.99 -2.24
C ARG A 272 19.12 -14.68 -1.48
N PRO A 273 18.16 -13.80 -1.91
CA PRO A 273 17.85 -12.58 -1.19
C PRO A 273 17.37 -12.83 0.25
N LEU A 274 17.70 -11.91 1.15
CA LEU A 274 17.25 -11.93 2.52
C LEU A 274 15.83 -11.34 2.66
N LEU A 275 14.97 -11.94 3.49
CA LEU A 275 13.66 -11.41 3.82
C LEU A 275 13.68 -10.90 5.26
N LEU A 276 13.96 -9.60 5.45
CA LEU A 276 14.22 -9.00 6.76
C LEU A 276 13.15 -7.99 7.21
N TRP A 277 12.08 -7.80 6.44
CA TRP A 277 11.05 -6.79 6.71
C TRP A 277 9.65 -7.37 6.96
N ARG A 278 9.43 -8.65 6.72
CA ARG A 278 8.09 -9.28 6.76
C ARG A 278 7.37 -9.10 8.10
N ALA A 279 8.07 -9.21 9.22
CA ALA A 279 7.46 -9.07 10.53
C ALA A 279 6.91 -7.66 10.76
N HIS A 280 7.68 -6.63 10.41
CA HIS A 280 7.26 -5.23 10.52
C HIS A 280 6.17 -4.88 9.52
N ALA A 281 6.22 -5.40 8.29
CA ALA A 281 5.16 -5.28 7.30
C ALA A 281 3.84 -5.87 7.82
N ASN A 282 3.87 -7.09 8.35
CA ASN A 282 2.69 -7.73 8.95
C ASN A 282 2.12 -6.90 10.11
N ASN A 283 2.99 -6.36 10.98
CA ASN A 283 2.55 -5.49 12.07
C ASN A 283 1.89 -4.20 11.55
N LEU A 284 2.46 -3.57 10.52
CA LEU A 284 1.88 -2.37 9.92
C LEU A 284 0.45 -2.61 9.44
N TYR A 285 0.24 -3.61 8.60
CA TYR A 285 -1.10 -3.92 8.06
C TYR A 285 -2.07 -4.41 9.14
N THR A 286 -1.62 -5.23 10.08
CA THR A 286 -2.45 -5.69 11.20
C THR A 286 -2.87 -4.53 12.11
N ASN A 287 -1.95 -3.62 12.44
CA ASN A 287 -2.24 -2.44 13.24
C ASN A 287 -3.21 -1.50 12.53
N TRP A 288 -3.00 -1.27 11.22
CA TRP A 288 -3.90 -0.48 10.41
C TRP A 288 -5.31 -1.06 10.41
N LEU A 289 -5.45 -2.35 10.07
CA LEU A 289 -6.76 -3.04 10.06
C LEU A 289 -7.45 -3.00 11.42
N ASN A 290 -6.70 -3.17 12.51
CA ASN A 290 -7.28 -3.22 13.85
C ASN A 290 -7.64 -1.83 14.38
N TYR A 291 -6.71 -0.86 14.33
CA TYR A 291 -6.87 0.40 15.05
C TYR A 291 -7.46 1.52 14.21
N TYR A 292 -7.22 1.54 12.89
CA TYR A 292 -7.61 2.63 12.00
C TYR A 292 -8.75 2.27 11.05
N VAL A 293 -9.02 0.97 10.90
CA VAL A 293 -10.13 0.48 10.10
C VAL A 293 -11.23 -0.07 11.02
N TYR A 294 -10.99 -1.22 11.67
CA TYR A 294 -12.03 -1.92 12.42
C TYR A 294 -12.57 -1.12 13.62
N GLN A 295 -11.70 -0.53 14.44
CA GLN A 295 -12.12 0.23 15.63
C GLN A 295 -12.66 1.62 15.30
N SER A 296 -12.29 2.19 14.16
CA SER A 296 -12.70 3.53 13.75
C SER A 296 -13.93 3.54 12.86
N THR A 297 -14.29 2.41 12.24
CA THR A 297 -15.46 2.33 11.37
C THR A 297 -16.74 2.17 12.20
N PRO A 298 -17.81 2.94 11.90
CA PRO A 298 -19.12 2.74 12.50
C PRO A 298 -19.64 1.32 12.25
N PHE A 299 -20.34 0.74 13.21
CA PHE A 299 -20.91 -0.62 13.10
C PHE A 299 -21.84 -0.77 11.88
N ASP A 300 -22.59 0.27 11.55
CA ASP A 300 -23.51 0.31 10.42
C ASP A 300 -22.98 1.22 9.31
N LEU A 301 -22.36 0.62 8.28
CA LEU A 301 -21.92 1.35 7.08
C LEU A 301 -23.07 1.85 6.20
N MET A 302 -24.26 1.26 6.32
CA MET A 302 -25.44 1.68 5.56
C MET A 302 -26.12 2.91 6.19
N GLY A 303 -25.89 3.15 7.48
CA GLY A 303 -26.20 4.42 8.14
C GLY A 303 -25.20 5.48 7.62
N THR A 304 -25.66 6.73 7.49
CA THR A 304 -24.76 7.84 7.15
C THR A 304 -23.71 7.94 8.25
N PRO A 305 -22.42 7.55 8.03
CA PRO A 305 -21.41 7.74 9.04
C PRO A 305 -21.20 9.25 9.19
N ASP A 306 -21.30 9.72 10.39
CA ASP A 306 -20.82 11.06 10.74
C ASP A 306 -19.30 10.97 10.86
N PHE A 307 -18.60 11.11 9.70
CA PHE A 307 -17.14 11.11 9.66
C PHE A 307 -16.53 12.28 10.44
N ASP A 308 -17.32 13.33 10.70
CA ASP A 308 -16.90 14.48 11.52
C ASP A 308 -16.87 14.13 13.01
N SER A 309 -17.55 13.05 13.43
CA SER A 309 -17.55 12.60 14.84
C SER A 309 -16.40 11.65 15.20
N ILE A 310 -15.62 11.18 14.22
CA ILE A 310 -14.47 10.31 14.46
C ILE A 310 -13.29 11.17 14.94
N SER A 311 -13.15 11.35 16.25
CA SER A 311 -11.97 11.96 16.83
C SER A 311 -10.87 10.91 16.97
N PHE A 312 -9.77 11.11 16.26
CA PHE A 312 -8.53 10.36 16.46
C PHE A 312 -7.66 11.13 17.48
N GLU A 313 -8.02 11.07 18.79
CA GLU A 313 -7.20 11.60 19.89
C GLU A 313 -6.01 10.68 20.23
#